data_4be4051e773c8de3e3ad248c4f0d2c01
#
_entry.id   4be4051e773c8de3e3ad248c4f0d2c01
#
_cell.length_a   1.000
_cell.length_b   1.000
_cell.length_c   1.000
_cell.angle_alpha   90.00
_cell.angle_beta   90.00
_cell.angle_gamma   90.00
#
_symmetry.space_group_name_H-M   'P 1'
#
loop_
_entity.id
_entity.type
_entity.pdbx_description
1 polymer ?
#
loop_
_entity_poly.entity_id
_entity_poly.type
_entity_poly.pdbx_seq_one_letter_code
_entity_poly.pdbx_strand_id
1 'polypeptide(L)'
;AKGVLGIREDDITLGVPKLFFGYATGTNLMFPWAVGATTCLFPERSTPEAMLGHIARFKPTIVTNVPTMIHKMLEHPDCATTDLSSVRLVLSAGEALPGELYRRWTERTGVEILDGIGSAEMFHIYITNYPNDVKVGTLGRLVPGYEARLVGEDGLEVPPGEIGTLWVKGASNAIGYHGDRAKSRDTFRGAWTVTGDQFCVDDEGRKQGWQITWSA
;
A
#
# COMPACT_ATOMS: atom_id res chain seq x y z
N ALA A 1 -6.15 2.40 -9.37
CA ALA A 1 -6.39 0.98 -9.07
C ALA A 1 -6.44 0.15 -10.35
N LYS A 2 -7.30 0.48 -11.33
CA LYS A 2 -7.45 -0.32 -12.56
C LYS A 2 -6.13 -0.50 -13.32
N GLY A 3 -5.37 0.58 -13.50
CA GLY A 3 -4.10 0.55 -14.25
C GLY A 3 -2.90 -0.05 -13.49
N VAL A 4 -2.98 -0.21 -12.16
CA VAL A 4 -1.90 -0.77 -11.33
C VAL A 4 -2.26 -2.18 -10.87
N LEU A 5 -3.41 -2.35 -10.21
CA LEU A 5 -3.84 -3.63 -9.63
C LEU A 5 -4.54 -4.55 -10.63
N GLY A 6 -4.90 -4.03 -11.80
CA GLY A 6 -5.71 -4.77 -12.75
C GLY A 6 -7.04 -5.25 -12.14
N ILE A 7 -7.66 -4.43 -11.27
CA ILE A 7 -8.95 -4.78 -10.65
C ILE A 7 -10.05 -4.84 -11.71
N ARG A 8 -10.90 -5.86 -11.62
CA ARG A 8 -11.93 -6.21 -12.59
C ARG A 8 -13.28 -6.41 -11.92
N GLU A 9 -14.33 -6.48 -12.72
CA GLU A 9 -15.72 -6.71 -12.29
C GLU A 9 -15.91 -8.03 -11.53
N ASP A 10 -15.16 -9.06 -11.90
CA ASP A 10 -15.21 -10.40 -11.27
C ASP A 10 -14.38 -10.51 -9.98
N ASP A 11 -13.69 -9.44 -9.58
CA ASP A 11 -12.92 -9.45 -8.33
C ASP A 11 -13.81 -9.33 -7.09
N ILE A 12 -13.33 -9.95 -6.01
CA ILE A 12 -13.90 -9.87 -4.68
C ILE A 12 -12.82 -9.32 -3.74
N THR A 13 -13.08 -8.16 -3.10
CA THR A 13 -12.12 -7.54 -2.19
C THR A 13 -12.47 -7.83 -0.73
N LEU A 14 -11.43 -8.07 0.07
CA LEU A 14 -11.51 -8.23 1.53
C LEU A 14 -10.39 -7.42 2.18
N GLY A 15 -10.64 -6.75 3.31
CA GLY A 15 -9.61 -5.93 3.95
C GLY A 15 -9.52 -6.08 5.46
N VAL A 16 -8.28 -6.10 5.96
CA VAL A 16 -7.94 -6.01 7.38
C VAL A 16 -8.27 -4.63 7.94
N PRO A 17 -7.84 -3.51 7.31
CA PRO A 17 -8.20 -2.19 7.79
C PRO A 17 -9.68 -1.90 7.53
N LYS A 18 -10.29 -1.16 8.46
CA LYS A 18 -11.71 -0.78 8.38
C LYS A 18 -11.90 0.48 7.53
N LEU A 19 -13.13 0.70 7.02
CA LEU A 19 -13.44 1.77 6.07
C LEU A 19 -13.15 3.20 6.56
N PHE A 20 -12.95 3.43 7.85
CA PHE A 20 -12.55 4.74 8.36
C PHE A 20 -11.06 5.08 8.08
N PHE A 21 -10.27 4.13 7.61
CA PHE A 21 -8.94 4.39 7.05
C PHE A 21 -9.03 4.60 5.54
N GLY A 22 -8.39 5.65 5.01
CA GLY A 22 -8.36 5.93 3.57
C GLY A 22 -7.87 4.74 2.74
N TYR A 23 -6.91 3.98 3.25
CA TYR A 23 -6.42 2.75 2.63
C TYR A 23 -7.56 1.74 2.36
N ALA A 24 -8.40 1.45 3.35
CA ALA A 24 -9.53 0.55 3.16
C ALA A 24 -10.68 1.20 2.38
N THR A 25 -10.92 2.50 2.57
CA THR A 25 -11.92 3.23 1.77
C THR A 25 -11.63 3.12 0.28
N GLY A 26 -10.36 3.23 -0.11
CA GLY A 26 -9.94 3.01 -1.50
C GLY A 26 -10.13 1.55 -1.91
N THR A 27 -9.41 0.64 -1.27
CA THR A 27 -9.31 -0.76 -1.72
C THR A 27 -10.57 -1.60 -1.54
N ASN A 28 -11.39 -1.31 -0.52
CA ASN A 28 -12.57 -2.11 -0.18
C ASN A 28 -13.91 -1.36 -0.34
N LEU A 29 -13.91 -0.19 -0.97
CA LEU A 29 -15.13 0.51 -1.30
C LEU A 29 -15.04 1.17 -2.68
N MET A 30 -14.18 2.19 -2.83
CA MET A 30 -14.22 3.03 -4.04
C MET A 30 -13.67 2.32 -5.28
N PHE A 31 -12.56 1.59 -5.16
CA PHE A 31 -11.94 0.93 -6.30
C PHE A 31 -12.74 -0.26 -6.83
N PRO A 32 -13.22 -1.19 -5.97
CA PRO A 32 -14.08 -2.27 -6.45
C PRO A 32 -15.38 -1.73 -7.08
N TRP A 33 -16.03 -0.77 -6.45
CA TRP A 33 -17.28 -0.21 -7.00
C TRP A 33 -17.09 0.53 -8.32
N ALA A 34 -15.94 1.18 -8.51
CA ALA A 34 -15.64 1.87 -9.78
C ALA A 34 -15.53 0.91 -10.98
N VAL A 35 -15.39 -0.39 -10.74
CA VAL A 35 -15.30 -1.42 -11.80
C VAL A 35 -16.43 -2.46 -11.73
N GLY A 36 -17.38 -2.33 -10.81
CA GLY A 36 -18.46 -3.29 -10.59
C GLY A 36 -18.07 -4.53 -9.79
N ALA A 37 -16.92 -4.51 -9.12
CA ALA A 37 -16.43 -5.63 -8.30
C ALA A 37 -17.16 -5.73 -6.96
N THR A 38 -17.05 -6.90 -6.32
CA THR A 38 -17.67 -7.19 -5.02
C THR A 38 -16.77 -6.80 -3.87
N THR A 39 -17.37 -6.30 -2.77
CA THR A 39 -16.68 -5.97 -1.53
C THR A 39 -17.20 -6.82 -0.38
N CYS A 40 -16.30 -7.49 0.35
CA CYS A 40 -16.62 -8.16 1.61
C CYS A 40 -16.36 -7.23 2.78
N LEU A 41 -17.41 -6.84 3.47
CA LEU A 41 -17.35 -6.04 4.70
C LEU A 41 -17.81 -6.87 5.89
N PHE A 42 -17.17 -6.69 7.04
CA PHE A 42 -17.51 -7.36 8.28
C PHE A 42 -17.30 -6.42 9.48
N PRO A 43 -18.15 -6.48 10.52
CA PRO A 43 -18.13 -5.55 11.64
C PRO A 43 -17.12 -5.93 12.72
N GLU A 44 -16.80 -7.21 12.88
CA GLU A 44 -15.93 -7.72 13.93
C GLU A 44 -14.48 -7.24 13.78
N ARG A 45 -13.71 -7.34 14.85
CA ARG A 45 -12.28 -7.03 14.84
C ARG A 45 -11.54 -7.94 13.86
N SER A 46 -10.65 -7.38 13.07
CA SER A 46 -9.76 -8.15 12.20
C SER A 46 -8.74 -8.92 13.06
N THR A 47 -8.94 -10.24 13.18
CA THR A 47 -8.01 -11.19 13.80
C THR A 47 -7.55 -12.19 12.73
N PRO A 48 -6.45 -12.94 12.94
CA PRO A 48 -6.05 -13.99 12.01
C PRO A 48 -7.17 -14.98 11.71
N GLU A 49 -7.88 -15.47 12.75
CA GLU A 49 -8.99 -16.40 12.62
C GLU A 49 -10.11 -15.82 11.76
N ALA A 50 -10.51 -14.56 12.05
CA ALA A 50 -11.57 -13.90 11.29
C ALA A 50 -11.18 -13.73 9.83
N MET A 51 -9.95 -13.30 9.55
CA MET A 51 -9.46 -13.12 8.18
C MET A 51 -9.39 -14.44 7.42
N LEU A 52 -8.82 -15.49 8.00
CA LEU A 52 -8.75 -16.81 7.40
C LEU A 52 -10.16 -17.40 7.18
N GLY A 53 -11.05 -17.24 8.17
CA GLY A 53 -12.46 -17.65 8.07
C GLY A 53 -13.22 -16.92 6.95
N HIS A 54 -13.00 -15.60 6.79
CA HIS A 54 -13.59 -14.83 5.70
C HIS A 54 -13.02 -15.21 4.33
N ILE A 55 -11.71 -15.48 4.25
CA ILE A 55 -11.09 -15.97 3.01
C ILE A 55 -11.70 -17.33 2.62
N ALA A 56 -11.81 -18.25 3.56
CA ALA A 56 -12.43 -19.56 3.33
C ALA A 56 -13.87 -19.44 2.84
N ARG A 57 -14.64 -18.52 3.43
CA ARG A 57 -16.08 -18.34 3.16
C ARG A 57 -16.37 -17.59 1.88
N PHE A 58 -15.71 -16.43 1.67
CA PHE A 58 -16.06 -15.49 0.60
C PHE A 58 -15.17 -15.61 -0.63
N LYS A 59 -14.06 -16.36 -0.52
CA LYS A 59 -13.11 -16.59 -1.62
C LYS A 59 -12.66 -15.28 -2.29
N PRO A 60 -12.17 -14.28 -1.52
CA PRO A 60 -11.72 -13.01 -2.11
C PRO A 60 -10.58 -13.25 -3.08
N THR A 61 -10.50 -12.38 -4.09
CA THR A 61 -9.42 -12.40 -5.09
C THR A 61 -8.33 -11.36 -4.76
N ILE A 62 -8.70 -10.30 -4.04
CA ILE A 62 -7.78 -9.25 -3.59
C ILE A 62 -7.94 -9.06 -2.08
N VAL A 63 -6.84 -9.18 -1.35
CA VAL A 63 -6.82 -8.99 0.11
C VAL A 63 -5.97 -7.77 0.45
N THR A 64 -6.59 -6.76 1.08
CA THR A 64 -5.90 -5.60 1.63
C THR A 64 -5.44 -5.91 3.04
N ASN A 65 -4.14 -5.86 3.27
CA ASN A 65 -3.51 -6.32 4.51
C ASN A 65 -2.48 -5.31 5.04
N VAL A 66 -1.87 -5.63 6.16
CA VAL A 66 -0.74 -4.92 6.76
C VAL A 66 0.32 -5.96 7.20
N PRO A 67 1.62 -5.64 7.23
CA PRO A 67 2.68 -6.60 7.55
C PRO A 67 2.47 -7.36 8.86
N THR A 68 2.09 -6.66 9.93
CA THR A 68 1.80 -7.28 11.23
C THR A 68 0.70 -8.35 11.15
N MET A 69 -0.35 -8.13 10.36
CA MET A 69 -1.42 -9.14 10.21
C MET A 69 -1.00 -10.29 9.29
N ILE A 70 -0.26 -10.02 8.23
CA ILE A 70 0.33 -11.08 7.37
C ILE A 70 1.16 -12.04 8.22
N HIS A 71 2.02 -11.49 9.09
CA HIS A 71 2.82 -12.30 10.03
C HIS A 71 1.92 -13.15 10.95
N LYS A 72 0.93 -12.54 11.60
CA LYS A 72 0.00 -13.24 12.48
C LYS A 72 -0.81 -14.33 11.77
N MET A 73 -1.22 -14.10 10.54
CA MET A 73 -1.93 -15.11 9.74
C MET A 73 -1.01 -16.29 9.42
N LEU A 74 0.25 -16.06 9.07
CA LEU A 74 1.22 -17.14 8.81
C LEU A 74 1.52 -17.98 10.05
N GLU A 75 1.53 -17.39 11.26
CA GLU A 75 1.73 -18.11 12.52
C GLU A 75 0.47 -18.82 13.00
N HIS A 76 -0.70 -18.52 12.45
CA HIS A 76 -1.96 -19.11 12.88
C HIS A 76 -2.10 -20.55 12.36
N PRO A 77 -2.48 -21.53 13.21
CA PRO A 77 -2.64 -22.94 12.79
C PRO A 77 -3.53 -23.12 11.56
N ASP A 78 -4.63 -22.39 11.49
CA ASP A 78 -5.58 -22.47 10.38
C ASP A 78 -5.00 -22.01 9.05
N CYS A 79 -3.90 -21.24 9.04
CA CYS A 79 -3.23 -20.86 7.80
C CYS A 79 -2.76 -22.10 7.02
N ALA A 80 -2.37 -23.16 7.71
CA ALA A 80 -1.91 -24.40 7.07
C ALA A 80 -3.03 -25.11 6.28
N THR A 81 -4.27 -24.99 6.72
CA THR A 81 -5.44 -25.71 6.18
C THR A 81 -6.38 -24.82 5.37
N THR A 82 -6.30 -23.50 5.52
CA THR A 82 -7.13 -22.58 4.75
C THR A 82 -6.74 -22.58 3.28
N ASP A 83 -7.72 -22.77 2.43
CA ASP A 83 -7.58 -22.66 0.98
C ASP A 83 -7.50 -21.16 0.58
N LEU A 84 -6.31 -20.73 0.17
CA LEU A 84 -5.98 -19.38 -0.28
C LEU A 84 -5.96 -19.26 -1.81
N SER A 85 -6.34 -20.30 -2.54
CA SER A 85 -6.22 -20.37 -4.01
C SER A 85 -7.05 -19.32 -4.76
N SER A 86 -8.09 -18.76 -4.14
CA SER A 86 -8.86 -17.67 -4.73
C SER A 86 -8.11 -16.35 -4.73
N VAL A 87 -7.16 -16.15 -3.79
CA VAL A 87 -6.43 -14.89 -3.64
C VAL A 87 -5.38 -14.79 -4.73
N ARG A 88 -5.55 -13.84 -5.64
CA ARG A 88 -4.58 -13.56 -6.71
C ARG A 88 -3.60 -12.45 -6.35
N LEU A 89 -3.94 -11.62 -5.36
CA LEU A 89 -3.17 -10.44 -4.99
C LEU A 89 -3.37 -10.06 -3.53
N VAL A 90 -2.27 -9.76 -2.85
CA VAL A 90 -2.28 -9.15 -1.52
C VAL A 90 -1.68 -7.75 -1.61
N LEU A 91 -2.37 -6.77 -1.03
CA LEU A 91 -1.85 -5.41 -0.86
C LEU A 91 -1.33 -5.26 0.57
N SER A 92 -0.19 -4.60 0.71
CA SER A 92 0.42 -4.26 2.00
C SER A 92 0.78 -2.78 2.04
N ALA A 93 0.51 -2.13 3.14
CA ALA A 93 0.92 -0.75 3.41
C ALA A 93 0.80 -0.43 4.91
N GLY A 94 1.27 0.77 5.29
CA GLY A 94 1.16 1.31 6.65
C GLY A 94 2.32 0.96 7.58
N GLU A 95 3.09 -0.06 7.24
CA GLU A 95 4.30 -0.51 7.94
C GLU A 95 5.30 -1.00 6.89
N ALA A 96 6.60 -1.04 7.24
CA ALA A 96 7.59 -1.67 6.36
C ALA A 96 7.36 -3.17 6.25
N LEU A 97 7.30 -3.72 5.04
CA LEU A 97 7.19 -5.15 4.80
C LEU A 97 8.60 -5.79 4.82
N PRO A 98 8.95 -6.59 5.85
CA PRO A 98 10.21 -7.31 5.87
C PRO A 98 10.31 -8.29 4.70
N GLY A 99 11.46 -8.31 3.99
CA GLY A 99 11.67 -9.21 2.86
C GLY A 99 11.52 -10.70 3.24
N GLU A 100 11.86 -11.06 4.48
CA GLU A 100 11.63 -12.42 4.99
C GLU A 100 10.14 -12.76 5.11
N LEU A 101 9.32 -11.82 5.56
CA LEU A 101 7.86 -12.01 5.64
C LEU A 101 7.25 -12.18 4.24
N TYR A 102 7.71 -11.39 3.26
CA TYR A 102 7.32 -11.55 1.86
C TYR A 102 7.63 -12.97 1.35
N ARG A 103 8.88 -13.46 1.55
CA ARG A 103 9.27 -14.80 1.09
C ARG A 103 8.44 -15.89 1.73
N ARG A 104 8.30 -15.89 3.06
CA ARG A 104 7.47 -16.86 3.79
C ARG A 104 6.02 -16.89 3.30
N TRP A 105 5.45 -15.72 3.02
CA TRP A 105 4.09 -15.64 2.48
C TRP A 105 4.01 -16.24 1.08
N THR A 106 4.90 -15.84 0.17
CA THR A 106 4.89 -16.32 -1.21
C THR A 106 5.22 -17.82 -1.32
N GLU A 107 6.13 -18.34 -0.51
CA GLU A 107 6.41 -19.77 -0.42
C GLU A 107 5.17 -20.57 0.05
N ARG A 108 4.42 -20.02 1.00
CA ARG A 108 3.23 -20.68 1.54
C ARG A 108 2.03 -20.62 0.60
N THR A 109 1.85 -19.52 -0.12
CA THR A 109 0.59 -19.23 -0.82
C THR A 109 0.74 -19.17 -2.34
N GLY A 110 1.92 -18.96 -2.86
CA GLY A 110 2.17 -18.64 -4.27
C GLY A 110 1.70 -17.23 -4.68
N VAL A 111 1.24 -16.41 -3.75
CA VAL A 111 0.62 -15.10 -4.03
C VAL A 111 1.59 -13.98 -3.73
N GLU A 112 1.72 -13.02 -4.66
CA GLU A 112 2.53 -11.81 -4.46
C GLU A 112 1.90 -10.85 -3.45
N ILE A 113 2.76 -10.14 -2.71
CA ILE A 113 2.38 -8.99 -1.90
C ILE A 113 2.87 -7.73 -2.61
N LEU A 114 1.97 -6.83 -2.94
CA LEU A 114 2.32 -5.51 -3.43
C LEU A 114 2.42 -4.57 -2.24
N ASP A 115 3.65 -4.37 -1.78
CA ASP A 115 3.92 -3.38 -0.74
C ASP A 115 3.97 -1.99 -1.34
N GLY A 116 3.49 -1.00 -0.58
CA GLY A 116 3.44 0.36 -1.04
C GLY A 116 3.29 1.37 0.09
N ILE A 117 3.48 2.64 -0.24
CA ILE A 117 3.28 3.77 0.66
C ILE A 117 2.20 4.70 0.14
N GLY A 118 1.42 5.19 1.06
CA GLY A 118 0.40 6.20 0.86
C GLY A 118 0.20 7.01 2.12
N SER A 119 -0.63 8.02 2.04
CA SER A 119 -1.01 8.82 3.21
C SER A 119 -2.44 9.33 3.11
N ALA A 120 -3.01 9.73 4.25
CA ALA A 120 -4.34 10.32 4.30
C ALA A 120 -4.39 11.66 3.52
N GLU A 121 -3.30 12.41 3.50
CA GLU A 121 -3.13 13.66 2.80
C GLU A 121 -3.24 13.53 1.28
N MET A 122 -2.86 12.35 0.76
CA MET A 122 -2.95 11.99 -0.66
C MET A 122 -4.07 10.99 -0.92
N PHE A 123 -4.94 10.75 0.07
CA PHE A 123 -6.05 9.80 0.09
C PHE A 123 -5.60 8.33 0.10
N HIS A 124 -4.66 7.91 -0.73
CA HIS A 124 -4.30 6.51 -0.91
C HIS A 124 -2.81 6.33 -1.26
N ILE A 125 -2.45 5.13 -1.71
CA ILE A 125 -1.10 4.76 -2.12
C ILE A 125 -0.69 5.53 -3.38
N TYR A 126 0.52 6.08 -3.37
CA TYR A 126 1.15 6.81 -4.47
C TYR A 126 2.46 6.18 -4.97
N ILE A 127 3.06 5.24 -4.20
CA ILE A 127 4.17 4.39 -4.63
C ILE A 127 3.83 2.96 -4.24
N THR A 128 4.00 1.99 -5.14
CA THR A 128 3.72 0.59 -4.87
C THR A 128 4.48 -0.33 -5.82
N ASN A 129 4.70 -1.56 -5.41
CA ASN A 129 5.08 -2.63 -6.31
C ASN A 129 3.93 -2.96 -7.28
N TYR A 130 4.26 -3.54 -8.41
CA TYR A 130 3.29 -3.91 -9.46
C TYR A 130 3.19 -5.42 -9.59
N PRO A 131 2.04 -5.97 -10.02
CA PRO A 131 1.91 -7.40 -10.27
C PRO A 131 2.97 -7.91 -11.27
N ASN A 132 3.59 -9.03 -10.95
CA ASN A 132 4.68 -9.67 -11.72
C ASN A 132 5.97 -8.81 -11.84
N ASP A 133 6.10 -7.77 -11.03
CA ASP A 133 7.27 -6.86 -11.03
C ASP A 133 7.53 -6.37 -9.60
N VAL A 134 7.57 -7.31 -8.65
CA VAL A 134 7.85 -7.02 -7.24
C VAL A 134 9.34 -7.08 -6.98
N LYS A 135 9.91 -5.97 -6.50
CA LYS A 135 11.26 -5.93 -5.97
C LYS A 135 11.19 -5.99 -4.44
N VAL A 136 11.51 -7.15 -3.89
CA VAL A 136 11.43 -7.42 -2.45
C VAL A 136 12.32 -6.45 -1.66
N GLY A 137 11.77 -5.87 -0.59
CA GLY A 137 12.47 -4.88 0.25
C GLY A 137 12.41 -3.46 -0.29
N THR A 138 11.62 -3.20 -1.34
CA THR A 138 11.36 -1.85 -1.86
C THR A 138 9.87 -1.56 -1.93
N LEU A 139 9.51 -0.27 -1.98
CA LEU A 139 8.13 0.16 -2.19
C LEU A 139 7.70 0.17 -3.67
N GLY A 140 8.59 -0.21 -4.59
CA GLY A 140 8.30 -0.21 -6.01
C GLY A 140 8.43 1.16 -6.66
N ARG A 141 7.44 1.57 -7.46
CA ARG A 141 7.48 2.80 -8.27
C ARG A 141 6.23 3.66 -8.12
N LEU A 142 6.30 4.88 -8.61
CA LEU A 142 5.18 5.82 -8.60
C LEU A 142 3.95 5.26 -9.33
N VAL A 143 2.81 5.45 -8.71
CA VAL A 143 1.51 5.25 -9.36
C VAL A 143 1.32 6.36 -10.41
N PRO A 144 0.84 6.03 -11.63
CA PRO A 144 0.60 7.04 -12.67
C PRO A 144 -0.26 8.21 -12.19
N GLY A 145 0.19 9.43 -12.48
CA GLY A 145 -0.46 10.67 -12.07
C GLY A 145 0.12 11.29 -10.80
N TYR A 146 1.11 10.63 -10.17
CA TYR A 146 1.89 11.22 -9.08
C TYR A 146 3.29 11.59 -9.54
N GLU A 147 3.85 12.58 -8.88
CA GLU A 147 5.26 12.97 -8.95
C GLU A 147 5.85 12.89 -7.54
N ALA A 148 7.12 12.50 -7.42
CA ALA A 148 7.82 12.46 -6.14
C ALA A 148 9.22 13.04 -6.27
N ARG A 149 9.72 13.58 -5.14
CA ARG A 149 11.11 14.03 -5.00
C ARG A 149 11.57 13.83 -3.56
N LEU A 150 12.86 13.65 -3.36
CA LEU A 150 13.49 13.64 -2.05
C LEU A 150 14.16 14.99 -1.80
N VAL A 151 13.85 15.58 -0.67
CA VAL A 151 14.30 16.93 -0.33
C VAL A 151 15.12 16.90 0.96
N GLY A 152 16.33 17.46 0.92
CA GLY A 152 17.23 17.59 2.04
C GLY A 152 16.79 18.67 3.05
N GLU A 153 17.53 18.80 4.13
CA GLU A 153 17.28 19.83 5.16
C GLU A 153 17.46 21.25 4.63
N ASP A 154 18.30 21.42 3.60
CA ASP A 154 18.53 22.69 2.90
C ASP A 154 17.37 23.10 1.97
N GLY A 155 16.36 22.23 1.81
CA GLY A 155 15.22 22.44 0.92
C GLY A 155 15.48 22.13 -0.55
N LEU A 156 16.65 21.59 -0.89
CA LEU A 156 17.02 21.19 -2.25
C LEU A 156 16.76 19.70 -2.46
N GLU A 157 16.56 19.31 -3.71
CA GLU A 157 16.41 17.89 -4.07
C GLU A 157 17.76 17.18 -3.92
N VAL A 158 17.76 16.03 -3.20
CA VAL A 158 18.96 15.25 -2.96
C VAL A 158 19.27 14.34 -4.18
N PRO A 159 20.56 14.07 -4.45
CA PRO A 159 20.95 13.11 -5.47
C PRO A 159 20.56 11.67 -5.05
N PRO A 160 20.49 10.72 -6.01
CA PRO A 160 20.29 9.31 -5.71
C PRO A 160 21.34 8.75 -4.75
N GLY A 161 20.92 7.83 -3.90
CA GLY A 161 21.73 7.26 -2.84
C GLY A 161 21.78 8.10 -1.57
N GLU A 162 21.31 9.33 -1.60
CA GLU A 162 21.20 10.17 -0.41
C GLU A 162 19.78 10.12 0.20
N ILE A 163 19.73 10.28 1.51
CA ILE A 163 18.46 10.28 2.26
C ILE A 163 17.85 11.68 2.20
N GLY A 164 16.56 11.73 1.86
CA GLY A 164 15.78 12.96 1.88
C GLY A 164 14.35 12.71 2.33
N THR A 165 13.66 13.78 2.72
CA THR A 165 12.23 13.74 3.03
C THR A 165 11.44 13.59 1.73
N LEU A 166 10.53 12.62 1.68
CA LEU A 166 9.67 12.39 0.53
C LEU A 166 8.63 13.49 0.40
N TRP A 167 8.61 14.13 -0.75
CA TRP A 167 7.57 15.06 -1.17
C TRP A 167 6.80 14.45 -2.34
N VAL A 168 5.47 14.47 -2.26
CA VAL A 168 4.60 13.88 -3.28
C VAL A 168 3.66 14.94 -3.83
N LYS A 169 3.41 14.88 -5.14
CA LYS A 169 2.44 15.73 -5.83
C LYS A 169 1.49 14.87 -6.64
N GLY A 170 0.20 15.18 -6.62
CA GLY A 170 -0.83 14.49 -7.39
C GLY A 170 -2.20 15.14 -7.22
N ALA A 171 -3.14 14.77 -8.08
CA ALA A 171 -4.48 15.36 -8.08
C ALA A 171 -5.32 15.03 -6.84
N SER A 172 -4.93 14.01 -6.06
CA SER A 172 -5.62 13.61 -4.82
C SER A 172 -5.15 14.36 -3.57
N ASN A 173 -4.22 15.32 -3.73
CA ASN A 173 -3.71 16.13 -2.62
C ASN A 173 -4.85 16.84 -1.88
N ALA A 174 -4.89 16.68 -0.55
CA ALA A 174 -5.84 17.41 0.29
C ALA A 174 -5.50 18.92 0.30
N ILE A 175 -6.52 19.72 0.59
CA ILE A 175 -6.36 21.18 0.67
C ILE A 175 -5.80 21.66 2.02
N GLY A 176 -5.84 20.80 3.05
CA GLY A 176 -5.36 21.09 4.38
C GLY A 176 -6.02 20.27 5.46
N TYR A 177 -5.54 20.39 6.69
CA TYR A 177 -6.15 19.82 7.89
C TYR A 177 -7.24 20.75 8.41
N HIS A 178 -8.38 20.17 8.77
CA HIS A 178 -9.49 20.93 9.33
C HIS A 178 -9.11 21.56 10.68
N GLY A 179 -9.24 22.88 10.79
CA GLY A 179 -8.94 23.62 12.00
C GLY A 179 -7.44 23.76 12.36
N ASP A 180 -6.53 23.18 11.58
CA ASP A 180 -5.08 23.29 11.86
C ASP A 180 -4.34 23.94 10.69
N ARG A 181 -4.35 25.28 10.70
CA ARG A 181 -3.70 26.10 9.68
C ARG A 181 -2.17 25.99 9.72
N ALA A 182 -1.59 25.85 10.90
CA ALA A 182 -0.13 25.78 11.04
C ALA A 182 0.40 24.48 10.41
N LYS A 183 -0.14 23.33 10.84
CA LYS A 183 0.21 22.02 10.27
C LYS A 183 -0.09 21.96 8.77
N SER A 184 -1.24 22.52 8.32
CA SER A 184 -1.58 22.56 6.89
C SER A 184 -0.52 23.27 6.07
N ARG A 185 -0.02 24.41 6.53
CA ARG A 185 1.03 25.18 5.84
C ARG A 185 2.37 24.44 5.79
N ASP A 186 2.69 23.69 6.85
CA ASP A 186 3.95 22.96 6.92
C ASP A 186 3.92 21.70 6.04
N THR A 187 2.76 21.05 5.94
CA THR A 187 2.56 19.83 5.17
C THR A 187 2.28 20.10 3.69
N PHE A 188 1.39 21.06 3.37
CA PHE A 188 0.98 21.35 1.98
C PHE A 188 1.71 22.56 1.44
N ARG A 189 2.80 22.33 0.70
CA ARG A 189 3.66 23.39 0.15
C ARG A 189 3.44 23.57 -1.34
N GLY A 190 2.52 24.44 -1.69
CA GLY A 190 2.06 24.62 -3.07
C GLY A 190 1.35 23.37 -3.59
N ALA A 191 1.88 22.75 -4.64
CA ALA A 191 1.33 21.50 -5.21
C ALA A 191 1.87 20.22 -4.53
N TRP A 192 2.76 20.37 -3.55
CA TRP A 192 3.47 19.26 -2.92
C TRP A 192 2.97 18.99 -1.49
N THR A 193 2.82 17.71 -1.16
CA THR A 193 2.66 17.23 0.21
C THR A 193 4.01 16.75 0.73
N VAL A 194 4.44 17.29 1.87
CA VAL A 194 5.61 16.84 2.64
C VAL A 194 5.16 15.70 3.53
N THR A 195 5.62 14.47 3.27
CA THR A 195 5.10 13.28 3.97
C THR A 195 5.65 13.13 5.40
N GLY A 196 6.84 13.66 5.66
CA GLY A 196 7.58 13.44 6.90
C GLY A 196 8.40 12.14 6.91
N ASP A 197 8.21 11.27 5.94
CA ASP A 197 8.96 10.03 5.80
C ASP A 197 10.28 10.28 5.06
N GLN A 198 11.33 9.55 5.47
CA GLN A 198 12.66 9.65 4.87
C GLN A 198 12.96 8.41 4.03
N PHE A 199 13.49 8.64 2.84
CA PHE A 199 13.84 7.60 1.87
C PHE A 199 15.14 7.90 1.16
N CYS A 200 15.73 6.86 0.56
CA CYS A 200 16.70 7.03 -0.52
C CYS A 200 16.17 6.34 -1.78
N VAL A 201 16.61 6.80 -2.93
CA VAL A 201 16.28 6.22 -4.24
C VAL A 201 17.54 5.57 -4.76
N ASP A 202 17.47 4.29 -5.13
CA ASP A 202 18.58 3.60 -5.76
C ASP A 202 18.78 4.03 -7.22
N ASP A 203 19.97 3.72 -7.79
CA ASP A 203 20.29 4.08 -9.17
C ASP A 203 19.40 3.37 -10.21
N GLU A 204 18.82 2.23 -9.87
CA GLU A 204 17.86 1.53 -10.73
C GLU A 204 16.51 2.26 -10.79
N GLY A 205 16.11 2.96 -9.73
CA GLY A 205 14.90 3.76 -9.66
C GLY A 205 14.86 4.87 -10.73
N ARG A 206 16.01 5.36 -11.19
CA ARG A 206 16.07 6.36 -12.29
C ARG A 206 15.81 5.78 -13.67
N LYS A 207 16.09 4.50 -13.90
CA LYS A 207 15.96 3.87 -15.23
C LYS A 207 14.58 3.24 -15.46
N GLN A 208 13.90 2.82 -14.37
CA GLN A 208 12.61 2.12 -14.42
C GLN A 208 11.47 2.85 -13.68
N GLY A 209 11.66 4.12 -13.30
CA GLY A 209 10.82 4.82 -12.35
C GLY A 209 11.40 4.73 -10.92
N TRP A 210 10.90 5.55 -10.01
CA TRP A 210 11.42 5.67 -8.65
C TRP A 210 11.18 4.38 -7.85
N GLN A 211 12.24 3.64 -7.57
CA GLN A 211 12.22 2.57 -6.57
C GLN A 211 12.72 3.15 -5.25
N ILE A 212 11.85 3.20 -4.24
CA ILE A 212 12.17 3.79 -2.94
C ILE A 212 12.34 2.65 -1.95
N THR A 213 13.48 2.63 -1.26
CA THR A 213 13.77 1.71 -0.17
C THR A 213 13.57 2.42 1.16
N TRP A 214 13.08 1.71 2.18
CA TRP A 214 13.02 2.25 3.53
C TRP A 214 14.46 2.48 4.05
N SER A 215 14.75 3.68 4.55
CA SER A 215 15.92 3.87 5.41
C SER A 215 15.62 3.21 6.76
N ALA A 216 16.53 2.32 7.19
CA ALA A 216 16.44 1.67 8.50
C ALA A 216 16.67 2.64 9.66
#